data_08474989c7f699b455755637d961eb7b
#
_entry.id   08474989c7f699b455755637d961eb7b
#
_cell.length_a   1.000
_cell.length_b   1.000
_cell.length_c   1.000
_cell.angle_alpha   90.00
_cell.angle_beta   90.00
_cell.angle_gamma   90.00
#
_symmetry.space_group_name_H-M   'P 1'
#
loop_
_entity.id
_entity.type
_entity.pdbx_description
1 polymer ?
#
loop_
_entity_poly.entity_id
_entity_poly.type
_entity_poly.pdbx_seq_one_letter_code
_entity_poly.pdbx_strand_id
1 'polypeptide(L)'
;IKIKHSLDLGVIKNINFLQVDCDWTLKTKKSYFDLLNLLSNEVDELSATIRLHQIKYHNITGVPPVKKGVIMIYNLESPVDTNTENSIFTYKNAMKYLKKLKEYPIRLDIGLPAFSWGVHYHHGKIKNLISDFDPKKIYSENMYEKNNGYFKSKKAHFYNTYRISKRDEIRYEYPKILEIKEIINFLSRNLNQDSTEIIFF
;
A
#
# COMPACT_ATOMS: atom_id res chain seq x y z
N ILE A 1 18.30 -9.50 13.56
CA ILE A 1 19.31 -8.94 14.47
C ILE A 1 18.66 -8.10 15.58
N LYS A 2 17.82 -7.11 15.24
CA LYS A 2 17.12 -6.30 16.28
C LYS A 2 16.11 -7.11 17.09
N ILE A 3 15.37 -8.01 16.46
CA ILE A 3 14.40 -8.90 17.13
C ILE A 3 15.10 -9.78 18.14
N LYS A 4 16.18 -10.47 17.76
CA LYS A 4 16.96 -11.30 18.67
C LYS A 4 17.49 -10.50 19.86
N HIS A 5 18.01 -9.31 19.62
CA HIS A 5 18.47 -8.43 20.69
C HIS A 5 17.35 -8.04 21.67
N SER A 6 16.14 -7.76 21.17
CA SER A 6 14.97 -7.47 22.01
C SER A 6 14.49 -8.67 22.83
N LEU A 7 14.61 -9.88 22.29
CA LEU A 7 14.36 -11.13 23.02
C LEU A 7 15.43 -11.35 24.11
N ASP A 8 16.71 -11.17 23.77
CA ASP A 8 17.84 -11.32 24.70
C ASP A 8 17.77 -10.34 25.89
N LEU A 9 17.23 -9.12 25.64
CA LEU A 9 16.98 -8.11 26.67
C LEU A 9 15.69 -8.33 27.47
N GLY A 10 14.88 -9.34 27.13
CA GLY A 10 13.59 -9.60 27.77
C GLY A 10 12.49 -8.55 27.47
N VAL A 11 12.73 -7.66 26.50
CA VAL A 11 11.75 -6.66 26.04
C VAL A 11 10.60 -7.33 25.31
N ILE A 12 10.91 -8.40 24.56
CA ILE A 12 9.93 -9.29 23.92
C ILE A 12 10.13 -10.68 24.51
N LYS A 13 9.06 -11.30 25.01
CA LYS A 13 9.13 -12.64 25.61
C LYS A 13 9.03 -13.76 24.60
N ASN A 14 8.03 -13.66 23.71
CA ASN A 14 7.80 -14.64 22.64
C ASN A 14 7.33 -13.91 21.38
N ILE A 15 7.62 -14.49 20.22
CA ILE A 15 7.09 -14.09 18.94
C ILE A 15 6.30 -15.28 18.39
N ASN A 16 4.99 -15.27 18.55
CA ASN A 16 4.14 -16.35 18.06
C ASN A 16 3.70 -16.08 16.61
N PHE A 17 3.62 -14.81 16.22
CA PHE A 17 3.21 -14.36 14.88
C PHE A 17 4.28 -13.45 14.27
N LEU A 18 4.62 -13.71 13.01
CA LEU A 18 5.52 -12.88 12.22
C LEU A 18 4.90 -12.62 10.85
N GLN A 19 4.81 -11.36 10.45
CA GLN A 19 4.46 -10.98 9.09
C GLN A 19 5.69 -10.40 8.38
N VAL A 20 6.03 -10.97 7.23
CA VAL A 20 7.12 -10.47 6.39
C VAL A 20 6.55 -9.57 5.31
N ASP A 21 6.90 -8.28 5.38
CA ASP A 21 6.57 -7.29 4.36
C ASP A 21 7.76 -7.09 3.43
N CYS A 22 7.83 -7.90 2.39
CA CYS A 22 8.90 -7.86 1.42
C CYS A 22 8.40 -8.32 0.05
N ASP A 23 8.59 -7.46 -0.95
CA ASP A 23 8.25 -7.77 -2.34
C ASP A 23 9.29 -8.72 -2.95
N TRP A 24 8.81 -9.69 -3.75
CA TRP A 24 9.69 -10.52 -4.55
C TRP A 24 9.44 -10.32 -6.05
N THR A 25 10.46 -10.58 -6.81
CA THR A 25 10.45 -10.62 -8.28
C THR A 25 10.76 -12.03 -8.75
N LEU A 26 10.65 -12.32 -10.05
CA LEU A 26 11.06 -13.62 -10.59
C LEU A 26 12.52 -13.96 -10.27
N LYS A 27 13.39 -12.94 -10.19
CA LYS A 27 14.82 -13.12 -9.88
C LYS A 27 15.07 -13.42 -8.39
N THR A 28 14.29 -12.82 -7.50
CA THR A 28 14.48 -12.94 -6.05
C THR A 28 13.54 -13.97 -5.40
N LYS A 29 12.60 -14.53 -6.16
CA LYS A 29 11.60 -15.49 -5.66
C LYS A 29 12.21 -16.63 -4.85
N LYS A 30 13.21 -17.29 -5.41
CA LYS A 30 13.83 -18.43 -4.73
C LYS A 30 14.39 -18.03 -3.37
N SER A 31 15.23 -17.00 -3.32
CA SER A 31 15.85 -16.54 -2.07
C SER A 31 14.83 -16.07 -1.04
N TYR A 32 13.74 -15.42 -1.51
CA TYR A 32 12.66 -14.98 -0.63
C TYR A 32 11.88 -16.17 -0.05
N PHE A 33 11.56 -17.17 -0.87
CA PHE A 33 10.82 -18.36 -0.43
C PHE A 33 11.68 -19.23 0.50
N ASP A 34 12.98 -19.34 0.21
CA ASP A 34 13.94 -20.01 1.11
C ASP A 34 13.99 -19.31 2.47
N LEU A 35 13.98 -17.96 2.50
CA LEU A 35 13.90 -17.19 3.73
C LEU A 35 12.60 -17.47 4.51
N LEU A 36 11.45 -17.48 3.83
CA LEU A 36 10.17 -17.79 4.47
C LEU A 36 10.15 -19.20 5.08
N ASN A 37 10.71 -20.18 4.38
CA ASN A 37 10.85 -21.55 4.91
C ASN A 37 11.74 -21.62 6.15
N LEU A 38 12.81 -20.84 6.21
CA LEU A 38 13.65 -20.75 7.42
C LEU A 38 12.88 -20.10 8.58
N LEU A 39 12.18 -18.99 8.32
CA LEU A 39 11.41 -18.28 9.34
C LEU A 39 10.23 -19.09 9.87
N SER A 40 9.62 -19.94 9.04
CA SER A 40 8.49 -20.78 9.46
C SER A 40 8.83 -21.79 10.55
N ASN A 41 10.13 -22.09 10.76
CA ASN A 41 10.60 -22.97 11.84
C ASN A 41 10.82 -22.20 13.16
N GLU A 42 10.83 -20.88 13.12
CA GLU A 42 11.17 -20.03 14.27
C GLU A 42 9.91 -19.41 14.93
N VAL A 43 8.73 -19.51 14.29
CA VAL A 43 7.48 -18.89 14.77
C VAL A 43 6.29 -19.82 14.54
N ASP A 44 5.27 -19.71 15.38
CA ASP A 44 4.07 -20.55 15.28
C ASP A 44 3.24 -20.20 14.04
N GLU A 45 3.16 -18.92 13.71
CA GLU A 45 2.41 -18.41 12.56
C GLU A 45 3.24 -17.42 11.74
N LEU A 46 3.44 -17.76 10.47
CA LEU A 46 4.13 -16.91 9.50
C LEU A 46 3.16 -16.42 8.44
N SER A 47 3.17 -15.12 8.18
CA SER A 47 2.41 -14.45 7.12
C SER A 47 3.34 -13.66 6.20
N ALA A 48 2.90 -13.39 4.99
CA ALA A 48 3.61 -12.55 4.03
C ALA A 48 2.64 -11.57 3.35
N THR A 49 3.12 -10.36 3.05
CA THR A 49 2.38 -9.43 2.21
C THR A 49 2.41 -9.86 0.75
N ILE A 50 1.33 -9.63 0.04
CA ILE A 50 1.12 -10.07 -1.35
C ILE A 50 0.55 -8.90 -2.15
N ARG A 51 1.21 -8.52 -3.22
CA ARG A 51 0.73 -7.48 -4.12
C ARG A 51 -0.35 -8.00 -5.06
N LEU A 52 -1.27 -7.14 -5.48
CA LEU A 52 -2.36 -7.49 -6.39
C LEU A 52 -1.90 -8.16 -7.70
N HIS A 53 -0.78 -7.72 -8.28
CA HIS A 53 -0.26 -8.35 -9.49
C HIS A 53 0.21 -9.79 -9.24
N GLN A 54 0.66 -10.12 -8.03
CA GLN A 54 1.06 -11.46 -7.64
C GLN A 54 -0.16 -12.39 -7.49
N ILE A 55 -1.33 -11.86 -7.11
CA ILE A 55 -2.60 -12.61 -7.15
C ILE A 55 -2.94 -12.95 -8.61
N LYS A 56 -2.96 -11.96 -9.50
CA LYS A 56 -3.34 -12.15 -10.90
C LYS A 56 -2.43 -13.10 -11.65
N TYR A 57 -1.14 -13.04 -11.37
CA TYR A 57 -0.10 -13.78 -12.10
C TYR A 57 0.58 -14.86 -11.23
N HIS A 58 -0.12 -15.41 -10.24
CA HIS A 58 0.45 -16.34 -9.27
C HIS A 58 1.10 -17.59 -9.90
N ASN A 59 0.59 -18.06 -11.04
CA ASN A 59 1.20 -19.16 -11.80
C ASN A 59 2.64 -18.85 -12.28
N ILE A 60 2.98 -17.56 -12.43
CA ILE A 60 4.29 -17.08 -12.88
C ILE A 60 5.11 -16.62 -11.68
N THR A 61 4.53 -15.74 -10.87
CA THR A 61 5.22 -15.13 -9.72
C THR A 61 5.45 -16.12 -8.58
N GLY A 62 4.65 -17.19 -8.53
CA GLY A 62 4.62 -18.16 -7.45
C GLY A 62 3.75 -17.70 -6.28
N VAL A 63 3.52 -18.62 -5.36
CA VAL A 63 2.79 -18.41 -4.11
C VAL A 63 3.79 -18.58 -2.96
N PRO A 64 3.90 -17.65 -2.02
CA PRO A 64 4.84 -17.76 -0.91
C PRO A 64 4.47 -18.97 -0.02
N PRO A 65 5.47 -19.68 0.54
CA PRO A 65 5.26 -20.88 1.35
C PRO A 65 4.79 -20.48 2.78
N VAL A 66 3.62 -19.86 2.89
CA VAL A 66 2.98 -19.45 4.14
C VAL A 66 1.54 -19.93 4.16
N LYS A 67 0.98 -20.13 5.37
CA LYS A 67 -0.42 -20.56 5.50
C LYS A 67 -1.41 -19.43 5.21
N LYS A 68 -1.02 -18.20 5.49
CA LYS A 68 -1.84 -17.00 5.37
C LYS A 68 -1.02 -15.84 4.81
N GLY A 69 -1.62 -15.03 3.96
CA GLY A 69 -1.01 -13.80 3.45
C GLY A 69 -1.88 -12.58 3.66
N VAL A 70 -1.31 -11.39 3.52
CA VAL A 70 -2.04 -10.12 3.51
C VAL A 70 -1.97 -9.52 2.12
N ILE A 71 -3.11 -9.47 1.43
CA ILE A 71 -3.19 -8.83 0.11
C ILE A 71 -3.18 -7.31 0.25
N MET A 72 -2.21 -6.66 -0.35
CA MET A 72 -2.05 -5.20 -0.33
C MET A 72 -2.90 -4.57 -1.44
N ILE A 73 -4.04 -3.95 -1.07
CA ILE A 73 -4.94 -3.28 -2.02
C ILE A 73 -4.71 -1.77 -1.97
N TYR A 74 -3.47 -1.36 -2.11
CA TYR A 74 -3.03 0.02 -2.18
C TYR A 74 -1.74 0.15 -3.00
N ASN A 75 -1.35 1.40 -3.32
CA ASN A 75 -0.22 1.70 -4.20
C ASN A 75 -0.34 0.98 -5.56
N LEU A 76 -1.53 1.12 -6.17
CA LEU A 76 -1.93 0.34 -7.34
C LEU A 76 -1.37 0.87 -8.65
N GLU A 77 -1.04 2.16 -8.69
CA GLU A 77 -0.47 2.82 -9.86
C GLU A 77 0.75 3.67 -9.47
N SER A 78 1.50 4.07 -10.47
CA SER A 78 2.67 4.92 -10.26
C SER A 78 2.24 6.37 -10.04
N PRO A 79 2.65 7.03 -8.95
CA PRO A 79 2.38 8.46 -8.76
C PRO A 79 3.10 9.34 -9.80
N VAL A 80 4.13 8.80 -10.48
CA VAL A 80 4.87 9.49 -11.56
C VAL A 80 4.05 9.61 -12.84
N ASP A 81 3.10 8.71 -13.06
CA ASP A 81 2.20 8.79 -14.22
C ASP A 81 1.22 9.94 -14.03
N THR A 82 1.34 10.95 -14.89
CA THR A 82 0.47 12.16 -14.87
C THR A 82 -0.96 11.86 -15.27
N ASN A 83 -1.22 10.73 -15.95
CA ASN A 83 -2.58 10.27 -16.29
C ASN A 83 -3.27 9.56 -15.13
N THR A 84 -2.52 9.22 -14.08
CA THR A 84 -3.08 8.60 -12.89
C THR A 84 -3.87 9.62 -12.07
N GLU A 85 -5.15 9.37 -11.85
CA GLU A 85 -6.01 10.20 -11.00
C GLU A 85 -5.69 9.99 -9.50
N ASN A 86 -5.44 8.74 -9.11
CA ASN A 86 -5.14 8.34 -7.74
C ASN A 86 -4.25 7.09 -7.77
N SER A 87 -3.00 7.24 -7.36
CA SER A 87 -2.04 6.14 -7.35
C SER A 87 -2.17 5.24 -6.12
N ILE A 88 -2.82 5.72 -5.05
CA ILE A 88 -3.04 4.93 -3.84
C ILE A 88 -4.05 3.83 -4.13
N PHE A 89 -5.28 4.21 -4.50
CA PHE A 89 -6.38 3.28 -4.64
C PHE A 89 -7.52 3.85 -5.49
N THR A 90 -8.00 3.04 -6.44
CA THR A 90 -9.33 3.15 -7.01
C THR A 90 -9.94 1.75 -7.15
N TYR A 91 -11.24 1.62 -6.95
CA TYR A 91 -11.94 0.35 -7.17
C TYR A 91 -11.67 -0.23 -8.57
N LYS A 92 -11.74 0.62 -9.59
CA LYS A 92 -11.47 0.25 -10.99
C LYS A 92 -10.08 -0.38 -11.18
N ASN A 93 -9.05 0.17 -10.54
CA ASN A 93 -7.69 -0.33 -10.67
C ASN A 93 -7.48 -1.63 -9.89
N ALA A 94 -8.05 -1.76 -8.69
CA ALA A 94 -8.04 -3.00 -7.92
C ALA A 94 -8.67 -4.15 -8.71
N MET A 95 -9.81 -3.92 -9.34
CA MET A 95 -10.55 -4.93 -10.10
C MET A 95 -9.79 -5.49 -11.33
N LYS A 96 -8.79 -4.79 -11.85
CA LYS A 96 -7.92 -5.31 -12.93
C LYS A 96 -7.15 -6.58 -12.51
N TYR A 97 -6.94 -6.77 -11.22
CA TYR A 97 -6.10 -7.82 -10.64
C TYR A 97 -6.88 -8.90 -9.90
N LEU A 98 -8.06 -8.59 -9.37
CA LEU A 98 -8.82 -9.45 -8.47
C LEU A 98 -9.65 -10.55 -9.16
N LYS A 99 -9.66 -10.60 -10.49
CA LYS A 99 -10.43 -11.61 -11.25
C LYS A 99 -10.07 -13.06 -10.89
N LYS A 100 -8.82 -13.29 -10.50
CA LYS A 100 -8.31 -14.62 -10.12
C LYS A 100 -8.19 -14.83 -8.61
N LEU A 101 -8.83 -13.99 -7.81
CA LEU A 101 -8.73 -14.05 -6.35
C LEU A 101 -9.16 -15.41 -5.80
N LYS A 102 -10.24 -15.99 -6.35
CA LYS A 102 -10.75 -17.32 -5.93
C LYS A 102 -9.80 -18.48 -6.21
N GLU A 103 -8.88 -18.30 -7.16
CA GLU A 103 -7.91 -19.34 -7.56
C GLU A 103 -6.65 -19.29 -6.69
N TYR A 104 -6.51 -18.26 -5.84
CA TYR A 104 -5.30 -18.08 -5.03
C TYR A 104 -5.28 -19.11 -3.87
N PRO A 105 -4.23 -19.94 -3.74
CA PRO A 105 -4.32 -21.18 -2.98
C PRO A 105 -4.12 -21.06 -1.47
N ILE A 106 -3.81 -19.86 -0.92
CA ILE A 106 -3.65 -19.65 0.53
C ILE A 106 -4.69 -18.69 1.05
N ARG A 107 -4.90 -18.71 2.36
CA ARG A 107 -5.81 -17.75 3.04
C ARG A 107 -5.27 -16.34 2.92
N LEU A 108 -6.18 -15.38 2.76
CA LEU A 108 -5.84 -13.98 2.56
C LEU A 108 -6.59 -13.08 3.56
N ASP A 109 -5.81 -12.31 4.31
CA ASP A 109 -6.29 -11.09 4.95
C ASP A 109 -6.15 -9.91 3.99
N ILE A 110 -6.81 -8.80 4.31
CA ILE A 110 -6.96 -7.67 3.40
C ILE A 110 -6.28 -6.45 4.00
N GLY A 111 -5.29 -5.92 3.30
CA GLY A 111 -4.68 -4.62 3.59
C GLY A 111 -5.31 -3.52 2.74
N LEU A 112 -5.94 -2.53 3.38
CA LEU A 112 -6.56 -1.37 2.75
C LEU A 112 -5.86 -0.07 3.15
N PRO A 113 -5.85 0.95 2.29
CA PRO A 113 -5.22 2.23 2.61
C PRO A 113 -6.09 3.07 3.56
N ALA A 114 -5.47 3.61 4.61
CA ALA A 114 -6.04 4.64 5.48
C ALA A 114 -5.22 5.94 5.45
N PHE A 115 -4.27 6.03 4.53
CA PHE A 115 -3.40 7.18 4.36
C PHE A 115 -3.78 8.02 3.14
N SER A 116 -3.21 9.22 3.10
CA SER A 116 -3.29 10.12 1.95
C SER A 116 -1.94 10.77 1.71
N TRP A 117 -1.74 11.31 0.53
CA TRP A 117 -0.57 12.12 0.23
C TRP A 117 -0.84 13.21 -0.79
N GLY A 118 0.09 14.17 -0.85
CA GLY A 118 0.19 15.12 -1.94
C GLY A 118 1.30 14.75 -2.90
N VAL A 119 0.99 14.51 -4.16
CA VAL A 119 2.00 14.34 -5.21
C VAL A 119 2.41 15.72 -5.69
N HIS A 120 3.61 16.15 -5.32
CA HIS A 120 4.14 17.49 -5.61
C HIS A 120 4.86 17.51 -6.94
N TYR A 121 4.41 18.38 -7.84
CA TYR A 121 5.01 18.63 -9.15
C TYR A 121 5.70 19.99 -9.21
N HIS A 122 6.89 20.00 -9.76
CA HIS A 122 7.64 21.20 -10.10
C HIS A 122 7.95 21.19 -11.59
N HIS A 123 7.47 22.18 -12.34
CA HIS A 123 7.57 22.22 -13.81
C HIS A 123 7.08 20.93 -14.49
N GLY A 124 5.96 20.38 -14.06
CA GLY A 124 5.36 19.17 -14.61
C GLY A 124 6.08 17.85 -14.26
N LYS A 125 7.16 17.89 -13.48
CA LYS A 125 7.87 16.71 -13.00
C LYS A 125 7.60 16.49 -11.51
N ILE A 126 7.44 15.23 -11.13
CA ILE A 126 7.31 14.89 -9.71
C ILE A 126 8.59 15.27 -8.96
N LYS A 127 8.41 15.92 -7.81
CA LYS A 127 9.49 16.36 -6.95
C LYS A 127 9.48 15.65 -5.60
N ASN A 128 8.29 15.52 -5.00
CA ASN A 128 8.11 14.87 -3.70
C ASN A 128 6.77 14.13 -3.63
N LEU A 129 6.70 13.15 -2.74
CA LEU A 129 5.46 12.67 -2.13
C LEU A 129 5.39 13.28 -0.73
N ILE A 130 4.33 14.04 -0.47
CA ILE A 130 4.12 14.73 0.81
C ILE A 130 3.12 13.89 1.61
N SER A 131 3.62 13.13 2.58
CA SER A 131 2.79 12.39 3.50
C SER A 131 1.93 13.34 4.34
N ASP A 132 0.75 12.90 4.73
CA ASP A 132 -0.18 13.66 5.56
C ASP A 132 -0.52 15.05 5.02
N PHE A 133 -0.57 15.17 3.70
CA PHE A 133 -0.99 16.38 3.04
C PHE A 133 -2.45 16.68 3.38
N ASP A 134 -2.70 17.78 4.07
CA ASP A 134 -4.04 18.22 4.48
C ASP A 134 -4.52 19.42 3.65
N PRO A 135 -5.46 19.23 2.73
CA PRO A 135 -6.02 20.32 1.95
C PRO A 135 -6.66 21.43 2.79
N LYS A 136 -7.16 21.11 4.00
CA LYS A 136 -7.82 22.11 4.86
C LYS A 136 -6.83 23.15 5.37
N LYS A 137 -5.61 22.76 5.70
CA LYS A 137 -4.53 23.68 6.09
C LYS A 137 -4.19 24.67 4.98
N ILE A 138 -4.34 24.25 3.74
CA ILE A 138 -4.02 25.02 2.55
C ILE A 138 -5.08 26.10 2.26
N TYR A 139 -6.35 25.76 2.43
CA TYR A 139 -7.44 26.71 2.20
C TYR A 139 -7.43 27.88 3.17
N SER A 140 -7.05 27.66 4.44
CA SER A 140 -7.04 28.69 5.47
C SER A 140 -6.06 29.83 5.19
N GLU A 141 -5.02 29.58 4.40
CA GLU A 141 -3.92 30.54 4.17
C GLU A 141 -3.97 31.23 2.80
N ASN A 142 -4.98 30.96 1.97
CA ASN A 142 -5.09 31.47 0.60
C ASN A 142 -3.80 31.28 -0.25
N MET A 143 -3.06 30.21 0.05
CA MET A 143 -1.77 29.93 -0.57
C MET A 143 -1.91 29.24 -1.93
N TYR A 144 -3.03 28.60 -2.15
CA TYR A 144 -3.26 27.77 -3.34
C TYR A 144 -4.52 28.18 -4.09
N GLU A 145 -4.51 27.83 -5.35
CA GLU A 145 -5.67 27.84 -6.24
C GLU A 145 -5.99 26.39 -6.63
N LYS A 146 -7.26 25.99 -6.49
CA LYS A 146 -7.69 24.65 -6.90
C LYS A 146 -8.02 24.68 -8.40
N ASN A 147 -7.37 23.81 -9.16
CA ASN A 147 -7.61 23.65 -10.59
C ASN A 147 -7.59 22.16 -10.95
N ASN A 148 -8.71 21.63 -11.50
CA ASN A 148 -8.84 20.26 -11.99
C ASN A 148 -8.26 19.16 -11.08
N GLY A 149 -8.53 19.23 -9.76
CA GLY A 149 -8.02 18.25 -8.79
C GLY A 149 -6.61 18.53 -8.25
N TYR A 150 -5.94 19.54 -8.79
CA TYR A 150 -4.64 20.00 -8.32
C TYR A 150 -4.75 21.26 -7.48
N PHE A 151 -3.84 21.40 -6.53
CA PHE A 151 -3.60 22.61 -5.77
C PHE A 151 -2.39 23.34 -6.34
N LYS A 152 -2.62 24.45 -7.05
CA LYS A 152 -1.57 25.25 -7.64
C LYS A 152 -1.11 26.35 -6.68
N SER A 153 0.16 26.38 -6.38
CA SER A 153 0.73 27.37 -5.45
C SER A 153 0.76 28.77 -6.02
N LYS A 154 0.19 29.76 -5.29
CA LYS A 154 0.19 31.19 -5.65
C LYS A 154 1.50 31.90 -5.34
N LYS A 155 2.22 31.43 -4.32
CA LYS A 155 3.52 32.00 -3.87
C LYS A 155 4.43 30.92 -3.30
N ALA A 156 5.73 31.18 -3.27
CA ALA A 156 6.68 30.30 -2.64
C ALA A 156 6.48 30.26 -1.12
N HIS A 157 6.49 29.06 -0.53
CA HIS A 157 6.35 28.84 0.90
C HIS A 157 6.87 27.44 1.29
N PHE A 158 6.81 27.13 2.57
CA PHE A 158 7.05 25.79 3.07
C PHE A 158 5.72 25.13 3.49
N TYR A 159 5.56 23.87 3.10
CA TYR A 159 4.56 22.99 3.67
C TYR A 159 5.30 21.92 4.49
N ASN A 160 5.23 22.00 5.81
CA ASN A 160 6.13 21.27 6.71
C ASN A 160 7.60 21.51 6.30
N THR A 161 8.34 20.46 5.97
CA THR A 161 9.74 20.53 5.52
C THR A 161 9.90 20.69 4.00
N TYR A 162 8.81 20.65 3.25
CA TYR A 162 8.84 20.69 1.80
C TYR A 162 8.78 22.13 1.28
N ARG A 163 9.77 22.53 0.50
CA ARG A 163 9.73 23.83 -0.19
C ARG A 163 8.83 23.71 -1.42
N ILE A 164 7.77 24.49 -1.43
CA ILE A 164 6.82 24.63 -2.54
C ILE A 164 7.11 25.97 -3.22
N SER A 165 7.37 25.93 -4.51
CA SER A 165 7.64 27.13 -5.31
C SER A 165 6.33 27.71 -5.86
N LYS A 166 6.33 28.98 -6.26
CA LYS A 166 5.21 29.58 -6.98
C LYS A 166 4.94 28.78 -8.27
N ARG A 167 3.66 28.47 -8.53
CA ARG A 167 3.16 27.65 -9.65
C ARG A 167 3.44 26.16 -9.54
N ASP A 168 4.06 25.67 -8.45
CA ASP A 168 4.08 24.23 -8.19
C ASP A 168 2.66 23.71 -8.03
N GLU A 169 2.46 22.46 -8.41
CA GLU A 169 1.15 21.81 -8.35
C GLU A 169 1.23 20.60 -7.42
N ILE A 170 0.17 20.40 -6.65
CA ILE A 170 0.05 19.24 -5.76
C ILE A 170 -1.25 18.51 -6.10
N ARG A 171 -1.16 17.25 -6.50
CA ARG A 171 -2.30 16.36 -6.64
C ARG A 171 -2.55 15.69 -5.30
N TYR A 172 -3.72 15.91 -4.71
CA TYR A 172 -4.11 15.27 -3.46
C TYR A 172 -4.76 13.93 -3.74
N GLU A 173 -4.20 12.88 -3.19
CA GLU A 173 -4.67 11.51 -3.34
C GLU A 173 -5.08 10.92 -2.00
N TYR A 174 -6.22 10.25 -1.98
CA TYR A 174 -6.79 9.58 -0.82
C TYR A 174 -7.79 8.49 -1.25
N PRO A 175 -7.99 7.43 -0.45
CA PRO A 175 -8.99 6.42 -0.73
C PRO A 175 -10.39 6.97 -0.51
N LYS A 176 -11.27 6.90 -1.52
CA LYS A 176 -12.68 7.30 -1.38
C LYS A 176 -13.44 6.25 -0.57
N ILE A 177 -14.13 6.64 0.48
CA ILE A 177 -14.85 5.73 1.39
C ILE A 177 -15.85 4.83 0.64
N LEU A 178 -16.54 5.36 -0.38
CA LEU A 178 -17.48 4.56 -1.17
C LEU A 178 -16.75 3.44 -1.92
N GLU A 179 -15.61 3.74 -2.54
CA GLU A 179 -14.81 2.73 -3.25
C GLU A 179 -14.22 1.69 -2.28
N ILE A 180 -13.85 2.09 -1.06
CA ILE A 180 -13.42 1.14 0.00
C ILE A 180 -14.58 0.21 0.39
N LYS A 181 -15.80 0.72 0.56
CA LYS A 181 -16.98 -0.12 0.82
C LYS A 181 -17.27 -1.09 -0.32
N GLU A 182 -17.16 -0.64 -1.56
CA GLU A 182 -17.37 -1.47 -2.74
C GLU A 182 -16.36 -2.62 -2.80
N ILE A 183 -15.08 -2.34 -2.54
CA ILE A 183 -14.05 -3.40 -2.56
C ILE A 183 -14.25 -4.40 -1.41
N ILE A 184 -14.60 -3.95 -0.21
CA ILE A 184 -14.92 -4.84 0.92
C ILE A 184 -16.10 -5.76 0.56
N ASN A 185 -17.18 -5.22 0.00
CA ASN A 185 -18.34 -6.00 -0.44
C ASN A 185 -17.99 -7.00 -1.54
N PHE A 186 -17.09 -6.63 -2.46
CA PHE A 186 -16.60 -7.56 -3.47
C PHE A 186 -15.80 -8.69 -2.84
N LEU A 187 -14.87 -8.37 -1.95
CA LEU A 187 -13.99 -9.34 -1.31
C LEU A 187 -14.77 -10.31 -0.42
N SER A 188 -15.75 -9.84 0.35
CA SER A 188 -16.60 -10.69 1.21
C SER A 188 -17.37 -11.76 0.44
N ARG A 189 -17.66 -11.53 -0.85
CA ARG A 189 -18.35 -12.49 -1.73
C ARG A 189 -17.40 -13.40 -2.52
N ASN A 190 -16.10 -13.06 -2.54
CA ASN A 190 -15.14 -13.72 -3.44
C ASN A 190 -13.97 -14.37 -2.69
N LEU A 191 -13.78 -14.11 -1.41
CA LEU A 191 -12.91 -14.87 -0.54
C LEU A 191 -13.68 -16.07 0.00
N ASN A 192 -13.21 -17.26 -0.32
CA ASN A 192 -13.83 -18.52 0.12
C ASN A 192 -13.10 -19.03 1.37
N GLN A 193 -13.30 -18.36 2.50
CA GLN A 193 -12.67 -18.69 3.78
C GLN A 193 -13.57 -18.27 4.95
N ASP A 194 -13.45 -18.96 6.09
CA ASP A 194 -14.33 -18.77 7.25
C ASP A 194 -14.14 -17.42 7.95
N SER A 195 -12.94 -16.88 7.89
CA SER A 195 -12.61 -15.58 8.51
C SER A 195 -11.57 -14.83 7.69
N THR A 196 -11.68 -13.51 7.67
CA THR A 196 -10.76 -12.59 7.02
C THR A 196 -10.58 -11.36 7.91
N GLU A 197 -9.35 -11.00 8.18
CA GLU A 197 -9.02 -9.75 8.85
C GLU A 197 -8.87 -8.62 7.84
N ILE A 198 -9.34 -7.41 8.20
CA ILE A 198 -9.13 -6.19 7.43
C ILE A 198 -8.18 -5.31 8.22
N ILE A 199 -7.04 -5.01 7.62
CA ILE A 199 -5.97 -4.21 8.21
C ILE A 199 -5.92 -2.89 7.45
N PHE A 200 -6.00 -1.79 8.16
CA PHE A 200 -5.83 -0.45 7.60
C PHE A 200 -4.40 0.04 7.83
N PHE A 201 -3.75 0.43 6.74
CA PHE A 201 -2.38 0.93 6.74
C PHE A 201 -2.34 2.43 6.52
#